data_3c0a03e6bd63889f5e850f35d69186c8
#
_entry.id   3c0a03e6bd63889f5e850f35d69186c8
#
_cell.length_a   1.000
_cell.length_b   1.000
_cell.length_c   1.000
_cell.angle_alpha   90.00
_cell.angle_beta   90.00
_cell.angle_gamma   90.00
#
_symmetry.space_group_name_H-M   'P 1'
#
loop_
_entity.id
_entity.type
_entity.pdbx_description
1 polymer ?
#
loop_
_entity_poly.entity_id
_entity_poly.type
_entity_poly.pdbx_seq_one_letter_code
_entity_poly.pdbx_strand_id
1 'polypeptide(L)'
;MLQQESRCNVADNTGAKEVLVIRVLGGTKKRYASIGDKVVVTVKSALPNGDAKKGGVYTAVVVRTKKEVRRPDGSYIRFDDNAVVLLNAAGEMRGTRIFGPVARELREKQFTKIVSLAPEVI
;
A
#
# COMPACT_ATOMS: atom_id res chain seq x y z
N MET A 1 0.50 11.03 3.14
CA MET A 1 0.61 10.16 4.32
C MET A 1 -0.77 9.65 4.71
N LEU A 2 -0.83 8.44 5.20
CA LEU A 2 -2.09 7.81 5.57
C LEU A 2 -2.19 7.70 7.08
N GLN A 3 -3.40 7.84 7.58
CA GLN A 3 -3.68 7.71 9.01
C GLN A 3 -4.91 6.83 9.19
N GLN A 4 -5.26 6.57 10.44
CA GLN A 4 -6.47 5.84 10.76
C GLN A 4 -7.67 6.52 10.11
N GLU A 5 -8.54 5.74 9.49
CA GLU A 5 -9.72 6.16 8.72
C GLU A 5 -9.44 6.80 7.36
N SER A 6 -8.19 6.84 6.91
CA SER A 6 -7.90 7.23 5.54
C SER A 6 -8.39 6.15 4.56
N ARG A 7 -8.94 6.59 3.44
CA ARG A 7 -9.31 5.68 2.35
C ARG A 7 -8.23 5.70 1.28
N CYS A 8 -7.98 4.54 0.68
CA CYS A 8 -6.99 4.44 -0.37
C CYS A 8 -7.36 3.36 -1.37
N ASN A 9 -6.75 3.44 -2.54
CA ASN A 9 -6.93 2.47 -3.60
C ASN A 9 -6.04 1.25 -3.36
N VAL A 10 -6.37 0.14 -4.02
CA VAL A 10 -5.54 -1.06 -3.99
C VAL A 10 -4.87 -1.22 -5.35
N ALA A 11 -3.56 -1.35 -5.34
CA ALA A 11 -2.75 -1.38 -6.55
C ALA A 11 -2.42 -2.79 -7.04
N ASP A 12 -3.11 -3.80 -6.54
CA ASP A 12 -2.86 -5.18 -6.94
C ASP A 12 -4.11 -5.85 -7.52
N ASN A 13 -3.96 -7.10 -7.94
CA ASN A 13 -5.03 -7.86 -8.60
C ASN A 13 -5.78 -8.80 -7.66
N THR A 14 -5.81 -8.50 -6.36
CA THR A 14 -6.56 -9.31 -5.38
C THR A 14 -8.07 -9.15 -5.49
N GLY A 15 -8.52 -8.15 -6.26
CA GLY A 15 -9.94 -7.85 -6.41
C GLY A 15 -10.44 -6.72 -5.53
N ALA A 16 -9.74 -6.36 -4.48
CA ALA A 16 -10.08 -5.20 -3.67
C ALA A 16 -9.82 -3.92 -4.47
N LYS A 17 -10.76 -2.98 -4.38
CA LYS A 17 -10.65 -1.70 -5.09
C LYS A 17 -10.36 -0.55 -4.15
N GLU A 18 -11.08 -0.48 -3.03
CA GLU A 18 -10.92 0.58 -2.04
C GLU A 18 -10.88 -0.02 -0.66
N VAL A 19 -9.98 0.49 0.17
CA VAL A 19 -9.82 0.04 1.55
C VAL A 19 -9.79 1.23 2.49
N LEU A 20 -10.11 0.98 3.75
CA LEU A 20 -10.05 1.96 4.84
C LEU A 20 -8.94 1.54 5.79
N VAL A 21 -8.05 2.47 6.12
CA VAL A 21 -6.98 2.20 7.09
C VAL A 21 -7.59 2.18 8.49
N ILE A 22 -7.45 1.04 9.17
CA ILE A 22 -7.93 0.87 10.53
C ILE A 22 -6.83 1.19 11.55
N ARG A 23 -5.59 0.82 11.23
CA ARG A 23 -4.48 0.97 12.15
C ARG A 23 -3.18 1.15 11.37
N VAL A 24 -2.27 1.96 11.90
CA VAL A 24 -0.92 2.11 11.38
C VAL A 24 0.02 1.28 12.25
N LEU A 25 0.75 0.37 11.63
CA LEU A 25 1.72 -0.50 12.32
C LEU A 25 3.09 0.19 12.38
N GLY A 26 3.94 -0.26 13.29
CA GLY A 26 5.31 0.22 13.35
C GLY A 26 5.69 0.93 14.64
N GLY A 27 4.99 0.68 15.72
CA GLY A 27 5.40 1.14 17.04
C GLY A 27 4.35 1.95 17.77
N THR A 28 4.62 2.16 19.05
CA THR A 28 3.74 2.94 19.93
C THR A 28 3.69 4.39 19.44
N LYS A 29 2.49 4.98 19.40
CA LYS A 29 2.25 6.38 19.01
C LYS A 29 2.50 6.69 17.54
N LYS A 30 2.71 5.71 16.69
CA LYS A 30 2.82 5.98 15.26
C LYS A 30 1.45 6.36 14.70
N ARG A 31 1.33 7.58 14.17
CA ARG A 31 0.06 8.13 13.69
C ARG A 31 -0.11 8.05 12.18
N TYR A 32 1.00 8.14 11.45
CA TYR A 32 0.96 8.26 9.98
C TYR A 32 1.80 7.18 9.34
N ALA A 33 1.31 6.68 8.22
CA ALA A 33 2.04 5.76 7.37
C ALA A 33 2.49 6.47 6.11
N SER A 34 3.74 6.30 5.76
CA SER A 34 4.32 6.77 4.51
C SER A 34 4.64 5.57 3.62
N ILE A 35 5.29 5.81 2.49
CA ILE A 35 5.65 4.75 1.54
C ILE A 35 6.53 3.71 2.22
N GLY A 36 6.16 2.44 2.05
CA GLY A 36 6.87 1.32 2.65
C GLY A 36 6.44 0.95 4.05
N ASP A 37 5.54 1.71 4.67
CA ASP A 37 5.01 1.38 5.98
C ASP A 37 3.83 0.41 5.86
N LYS A 38 3.67 -0.44 6.86
CA LYS A 38 2.57 -1.41 6.92
C LYS A 38 1.39 -0.82 7.67
N VAL A 39 0.19 -1.14 7.18
CA VAL A 39 -1.08 -0.71 7.79
C VAL A 39 -2.02 -1.90 7.83
N VAL A 40 -3.01 -1.84 8.72
CA VAL A 40 -4.14 -2.78 8.72
C VAL A 40 -5.31 -2.08 8.07
N VAL A 41 -5.93 -2.73 7.10
CA VAL A 41 -7.01 -2.15 6.31
C VAL A 41 -8.21 -3.07 6.29
N THR A 42 -9.39 -2.47 6.08
CA THR A 42 -10.62 -3.22 5.80
C THR A 42 -11.09 -2.89 4.39
N VAL A 43 -11.55 -3.88 3.66
CA VAL A 43 -11.99 -3.72 2.27
C VAL A 43 -13.39 -3.12 2.25
N LYS A 44 -13.54 -1.98 1.59
CA LYS A 44 -14.82 -1.29 1.44
C LYS A 44 -15.46 -1.52 0.09
N SER A 45 -14.68 -1.81 -0.94
CA SER A 45 -15.19 -2.12 -2.28
C SER A 45 -14.29 -3.18 -2.90
N ALA A 46 -14.88 -4.22 -3.46
CA ALA A 46 -14.15 -5.33 -4.07
C ALA A 46 -14.97 -5.98 -5.17
N LEU A 47 -14.24 -6.64 -6.09
CA LEU A 47 -14.87 -7.47 -7.12
C LEU A 47 -15.47 -8.74 -6.48
N PRO A 48 -16.64 -9.21 -6.95
CA PRO A 48 -17.29 -10.37 -6.31
C PRO A 48 -16.46 -11.65 -6.33
N ASN A 49 -15.66 -11.84 -7.36
CA ASN A 49 -14.88 -13.08 -7.56
C ASN A 49 -13.40 -12.92 -7.18
N GLY A 50 -13.03 -11.82 -6.52
CA GLY A 50 -11.65 -11.58 -6.12
C GLY A 50 -11.24 -12.37 -4.89
N ASP A 51 -9.94 -12.49 -4.67
CA ASP A 51 -9.37 -13.13 -3.48
C ASP A 51 -9.72 -12.34 -2.21
N ALA A 52 -9.65 -11.00 -2.29
CA ALA A 52 -9.99 -10.13 -1.18
C ALA A 52 -11.49 -9.85 -1.20
N LYS A 53 -12.16 -10.08 -0.08
CA LYS A 53 -13.60 -9.92 0.04
C LYS A 53 -13.97 -8.63 0.75
N LYS A 54 -15.10 -8.04 0.36
CA LYS A 54 -15.64 -6.86 1.03
C LYS A 54 -15.86 -7.17 2.52
N GLY A 55 -15.41 -6.24 3.37
CA GLY A 55 -15.49 -6.42 4.82
C GLY A 55 -14.33 -7.18 5.43
N GLY A 56 -13.48 -7.81 4.61
CA GLY A 56 -12.29 -8.49 5.09
C GLY A 56 -11.25 -7.53 5.66
N VAL A 57 -10.44 -8.02 6.58
CA VAL A 57 -9.35 -7.25 7.23
C VAL A 57 -8.02 -7.85 6.81
N TYR A 58 -7.13 -7.01 6.32
CA TYR A 58 -5.85 -7.43 5.78
C TYR A 58 -4.73 -6.49 6.23
N THR A 59 -3.50 -7.00 6.26
CA THR A 59 -2.31 -6.18 6.36
C THR A 59 -1.92 -5.72 4.96
N ALA A 60 -1.49 -4.47 4.84
CA ALA A 60 -1.10 -3.90 3.56
C ALA A 60 0.14 -3.03 3.72
N VAL A 61 0.82 -2.78 2.62
CA VAL A 61 1.96 -1.86 2.56
C VAL A 61 1.61 -0.68 1.65
N VAL A 62 1.97 0.53 2.06
CA VAL A 62 1.71 1.75 1.30
C VAL A 62 2.73 1.85 0.16
N VAL A 63 2.23 1.94 -1.07
CA VAL A 63 3.08 2.02 -2.27
C VAL A 63 3.04 3.38 -2.94
N ARG A 64 1.98 4.16 -2.73
CA ARG A 64 1.84 5.52 -3.27
C ARG A 64 1.18 6.43 -2.25
N THR A 65 1.59 7.69 -2.21
CA THR A 65 0.94 8.71 -1.39
C THR A 65 0.74 9.99 -2.20
N LYS A 66 -0.37 10.69 -1.96
CA LYS A 66 -0.61 12.01 -2.56
C LYS A 66 0.28 13.08 -1.94
N LYS A 67 0.60 12.95 -0.67
CA LYS A 67 1.52 13.87 0.00
C LYS A 67 2.94 13.56 -0.44
N GLU A 68 3.70 14.60 -0.70
CA GLU A 68 5.09 14.46 -1.10
C GLU A 68 5.94 13.82 0.01
N VAL A 69 6.88 12.98 -0.42
CA VAL A 69 7.85 12.34 0.46
C VAL A 69 9.24 12.83 0.06
N ARG A 70 9.99 13.34 1.03
CA ARG A 70 11.35 13.82 0.80
C ARG A 70 12.31 12.63 0.71
N ARG A 71 13.18 12.69 -0.29
CA ARG A 71 14.24 11.70 -0.48
C ARG A 71 15.57 12.22 0.08
N PRO A 72 16.52 11.32 0.41
CA PRO A 72 17.82 11.73 0.95
C PRO A 72 18.61 12.69 0.05
N ASP A 73 18.39 12.62 -1.26
CA ASP A 73 19.07 13.51 -2.21
C ASP A 73 18.46 14.91 -2.31
N GLY A 74 17.44 15.21 -1.50
CA GLY A 74 16.74 16.49 -1.50
C GLY A 74 15.58 16.59 -2.46
N SER A 75 15.34 15.59 -3.29
CA SER A 75 14.17 15.57 -4.18
C SER A 75 12.93 15.11 -3.42
N TYR A 76 11.75 15.34 -4.05
CA TYR A 76 10.46 14.92 -3.52
C TYR A 76 9.75 14.05 -4.53
N ILE A 77 8.95 13.11 -4.03
CA ILE A 77 8.07 12.30 -4.86
C ILE A 77 6.65 12.39 -4.32
N ARG A 78 5.67 12.49 -5.22
CA ARG A 78 4.25 12.40 -4.88
C ARG A 78 3.52 11.74 -6.03
N PHE A 79 2.38 11.15 -5.71
CA PHE A 79 1.54 10.47 -6.68
C PHE A 79 0.16 11.12 -6.73
N ASP A 80 -0.66 10.73 -7.69
CA ASP A 80 -2.01 11.27 -7.86
C ASP A 80 -3.00 10.68 -6.86
N ASP A 81 -2.67 9.55 -6.26
CA ASP A 81 -3.55 8.87 -5.31
C ASP A 81 -2.76 8.26 -4.17
N ASN A 82 -3.49 7.80 -3.15
CA ASN A 82 -2.95 6.94 -2.11
C ASN A 82 -3.29 5.51 -2.47
N ALA A 83 -2.30 4.62 -2.46
CA ALA A 83 -2.52 3.23 -2.81
C ALA A 83 -1.71 2.28 -1.93
N VAL A 84 -2.27 1.11 -1.71
CA VAL A 84 -1.66 0.05 -0.92
C VAL A 84 -1.66 -1.25 -1.72
N VAL A 85 -0.82 -2.18 -1.29
CA VAL A 85 -0.79 -3.55 -1.80
C VAL A 85 -1.05 -4.48 -0.63
N LEU A 86 -2.00 -5.41 -0.78
CA LEU A 86 -2.35 -6.33 0.29
C LEU A 86 -1.27 -7.39 0.48
N LEU A 87 -1.00 -7.71 1.74
CA LEU A 87 0.00 -8.70 2.13
C LEU A 87 -0.69 -9.92 2.75
N ASN A 88 -0.01 -11.06 2.69
CA ASN A 88 -0.45 -12.28 3.38
C ASN A 88 0.15 -12.35 4.79
N ALA A 89 -0.13 -13.43 5.52
CA ALA A 89 0.36 -13.60 6.88
C ALA A 89 1.89 -13.67 6.97
N ALA A 90 2.56 -14.08 5.89
CA ALA A 90 4.02 -14.13 5.84
C ALA A 90 4.66 -12.77 5.53
N GLY A 91 3.86 -11.73 5.30
CA GLY A 91 4.35 -10.41 4.95
C GLY A 91 4.68 -10.25 3.47
N GLU A 92 4.33 -11.21 2.65
CA GLU A 92 4.55 -11.17 1.21
C GLU A 92 3.30 -10.68 0.48
N MET A 93 3.49 -10.29 -0.77
CA MET A 93 2.42 -9.85 -1.64
C MET A 93 1.35 -10.92 -1.80
N ARG A 94 0.09 -10.56 -1.56
CA ARG A 94 -1.04 -11.47 -1.69
C ARG A 94 -1.42 -11.72 -3.14
N GLY A 95 -1.35 -10.68 -3.97
CA GLY A 95 -1.63 -10.77 -5.39
C GLY A 95 -0.41 -11.14 -6.21
N THR A 96 -0.59 -11.18 -7.53
CA THR A 96 0.46 -11.56 -8.48
C THR A 96 0.82 -10.43 -9.45
N ARG A 97 0.06 -9.34 -9.45
CA ARG A 97 0.28 -8.20 -10.36
C ARG A 97 0.16 -6.89 -9.60
N ILE A 98 0.88 -5.89 -10.11
CA ILE A 98 0.83 -4.52 -9.57
C ILE A 98 0.34 -3.60 -10.68
N PHE A 99 -0.56 -2.68 -10.34
CA PHE A 99 -1.09 -1.68 -11.26
C PHE A 99 -0.55 -0.29 -10.91
N GLY A 100 -0.07 0.40 -11.94
CA GLY A 100 0.45 1.75 -11.79
C GLY A 100 1.86 1.81 -11.20
N PRO A 101 2.40 3.03 -11.04
CA PRO A 101 3.75 3.20 -10.54
C PRO A 101 3.85 2.93 -9.04
N VAL A 102 5.04 2.57 -8.60
CA VAL A 102 5.37 2.47 -7.16
C VAL A 102 6.66 3.24 -6.90
N ALA A 103 6.87 3.62 -5.65
CA ALA A 103 8.08 4.32 -5.26
C ALA A 103 9.24 3.33 -5.06
N ARG A 104 10.44 3.73 -5.47
CA ARG A 104 11.62 2.86 -5.33
C ARG A 104 12.06 2.63 -3.88
N GLU A 105 11.58 3.43 -2.94
CA GLU A 105 11.85 3.23 -1.51
C GLU A 105 11.38 1.88 -0.99
N LEU A 106 10.44 1.23 -1.68
CA LEU A 106 9.97 -0.11 -1.31
C LEU A 106 11.08 -1.16 -1.38
N ARG A 107 12.06 -0.98 -2.26
CA ARG A 107 13.21 -1.89 -2.35
C ARG A 107 14.05 -1.84 -1.08
N GLU A 108 14.25 -0.66 -0.53
CA GLU A 108 15.02 -0.46 0.70
C GLU A 108 14.30 -1.04 1.92
N LYS A 109 12.98 -1.14 1.84
CA LYS A 109 12.15 -1.71 2.90
C LYS A 109 11.86 -3.20 2.68
N GLN A 110 12.60 -3.84 1.78
CA GLN A 110 12.56 -5.28 1.50
C GLN A 110 11.29 -5.77 0.80
N PHE A 111 10.62 -4.89 0.08
CA PHE A 111 9.48 -5.28 -0.77
C PHE A 111 9.93 -5.42 -2.23
N THR A 112 11.00 -6.19 -2.44
CA THR A 112 11.61 -6.32 -3.76
C THR A 112 10.69 -6.98 -4.79
N LYS A 113 9.82 -7.88 -4.37
CA LYS A 113 8.87 -8.52 -5.27
C LYS A 113 7.87 -7.52 -5.82
N ILE A 114 7.39 -6.60 -5.00
CA ILE A 114 6.48 -5.53 -5.44
C ILE A 114 7.18 -4.65 -6.48
N VAL A 115 8.42 -4.27 -6.22
CA VAL A 115 9.20 -3.44 -7.14
C VAL A 115 9.43 -4.17 -8.47
N SER A 116 9.72 -5.47 -8.44
CA SER A 116 9.97 -6.24 -9.65
C SER A 116 8.73 -6.45 -10.51
N LEU A 117 7.54 -6.48 -9.90
CA LEU A 117 6.28 -6.67 -10.61
C LEU A 117 5.63 -5.36 -11.06
N ALA A 118 6.07 -4.22 -10.53
CA ALA A 118 5.48 -2.94 -10.87
C ALA A 118 5.81 -2.55 -12.31
N PRO A 119 4.84 -2.00 -13.06
CA PRO A 119 5.10 -1.56 -14.43
C PRO A 119 6.04 -0.36 -14.51
N GLU A 120 6.10 0.43 -13.45
CA GLU A 120 6.98 1.59 -13.38
C GLU A 120 7.43 1.81 -11.94
N VAL A 121 8.72 2.07 -11.75
CA VAL A 121 9.29 2.35 -10.44
C VAL A 121 9.91 3.75 -10.48
N ILE A 122 9.39 4.63 -9.67
CA ILE A 122 9.81 6.03 -9.61
C ILE A 122 10.61 6.29 -8.29
#